data_5562d0603fc5c5888b64b60a958f5cda
#
_entry.id   5562d0603fc5c5888b64b60a958f5cda
#
_cell.length_a   1.000
_cell.length_b   1.000
_cell.length_c   1.000
_cell.angle_alpha   90.00
_cell.angle_beta   90.00
_cell.angle_gamma   90.00
#
_symmetry.space_group_name_H-M   'P 1'
#
loop_
_entity.id
_entity.type
_entity.pdbx_description
1 polymer ?
#
loop_
_entity_poly.entity_id
_entity_poly.type
_entity_poly.pdbx_seq_one_letter_code
_entity_poly.pdbx_strand_id
1 'polypeptide(L)'
;KLEDALLSYTAALSRHPNNEAILENRAGLYTEMGEIEKATNDYNALLILNPHHQEALYCRAMLHLQHKNYLLAEQDFDKILEVNEKSVKGRLGHAILEKLRGNYDESERIFNYLINEMPREWILYEGRADLYFMMGKNARAMADINRVFVESTPTAALYVLRGKVKLAQYEKASAALDFKKAEDMGYDKTTIDELMKMAR
;
A
#
# COMPACT_ATOMS: atom_id res chain seq x y z
N LYS A 1 -19.27 -14.45 0.72
CA LYS A 1 -17.97 -15.07 1.10
C LYS A 1 -17.24 -14.28 2.20
N LEU A 2 -17.09 -12.94 2.05
CA LEU A 2 -16.42 -12.10 3.09
C LEU A 2 -17.26 -12.05 4.38
N GLU A 3 -18.57 -11.87 4.25
CA GLU A 3 -19.49 -11.83 5.40
C GLU A 3 -19.54 -13.18 6.15
N ASP A 4 -19.53 -14.30 5.44
CA ASP A 4 -19.52 -15.63 6.07
C ASP A 4 -18.21 -15.86 6.86
N ALA A 5 -17.08 -15.42 6.29
CA ALA A 5 -15.79 -15.48 6.98
C ALA A 5 -15.79 -14.58 8.23
N LEU A 6 -16.36 -13.38 8.13
CA LEU A 6 -16.47 -12.46 9.25
C LEU A 6 -17.31 -13.04 10.41
N LEU A 7 -18.44 -13.66 10.10
CA LEU A 7 -19.27 -14.36 11.09
C LEU A 7 -18.48 -15.49 11.77
N SER A 8 -17.73 -16.26 10.98
CA SER A 8 -16.90 -17.36 11.50
C SER A 8 -15.82 -16.87 12.45
N TYR A 9 -15.06 -15.82 12.07
CA TYR A 9 -14.04 -15.23 12.93
C TYR A 9 -14.65 -14.61 14.20
N THR A 10 -15.79 -13.95 14.08
CA THR A 10 -16.49 -13.35 15.23
C THR A 10 -16.96 -14.42 16.21
N ALA A 11 -17.52 -15.52 15.72
CA ALA A 11 -17.92 -16.66 16.54
C ALA A 11 -16.72 -17.37 17.18
N ALA A 12 -15.57 -17.43 16.49
CA ALA A 12 -14.35 -18.00 17.02
C ALA A 12 -13.76 -17.11 18.12
N LEU A 13 -13.73 -15.78 17.95
CA LEU A 13 -13.25 -14.84 18.96
C LEU A 13 -14.15 -14.76 20.19
N SER A 14 -15.45 -15.04 20.07
CA SER A 14 -16.33 -15.14 21.25
C SER A 14 -15.92 -16.31 22.19
N ARG A 15 -15.28 -17.35 21.65
CA ARG A 15 -14.78 -18.51 22.42
C ARG A 15 -13.30 -18.36 22.81
N HIS A 16 -12.52 -17.69 21.96
CA HIS A 16 -11.08 -17.53 22.10
C HIS A 16 -10.69 -16.06 21.87
N PRO A 17 -11.03 -15.12 22.77
CA PRO A 17 -10.90 -13.67 22.54
C PRO A 17 -9.45 -13.20 22.31
N ASN A 18 -8.48 -13.95 22.82
CA ASN A 18 -7.06 -13.62 22.74
C ASN A 18 -6.32 -14.44 21.65
N ASN A 19 -7.03 -14.95 20.64
CA ASN A 19 -6.36 -15.65 19.55
C ASN A 19 -5.82 -14.66 18.53
N GLU A 20 -4.49 -14.48 18.54
CA GLU A 20 -3.77 -13.54 17.68
C GLU A 20 -4.07 -13.76 16.19
N ALA A 21 -4.04 -15.01 15.71
CA ALA A 21 -4.27 -15.32 14.30
C ALA A 21 -5.70 -14.99 13.85
N ILE A 22 -6.69 -15.19 14.71
CA ILE A 22 -8.08 -14.85 14.39
C ILE A 22 -8.29 -13.34 14.40
N LEU A 23 -7.68 -12.61 15.35
CA LEU A 23 -7.70 -11.15 15.38
C LEU A 23 -7.06 -10.57 14.10
N GLU A 24 -5.89 -11.07 13.71
CA GLU A 24 -5.20 -10.64 12.50
C GLU A 24 -6.05 -10.86 11.23
N ASN A 25 -6.58 -12.07 11.07
CA ASN A 25 -7.40 -12.41 9.90
C ASN A 25 -8.69 -11.58 9.86
N ARG A 26 -9.36 -11.33 11.01
CA ARG A 26 -10.56 -10.51 11.04
C ARG A 26 -10.25 -9.04 10.77
N ALA A 27 -9.14 -8.52 11.30
CA ALA A 27 -8.68 -7.18 11.01
C ALA A 27 -8.38 -6.99 9.51
N GLY A 28 -7.70 -7.96 8.89
CA GLY A 28 -7.46 -7.97 7.46
C GLY A 28 -8.76 -7.94 6.65
N LEU A 29 -9.73 -8.75 7.05
CA LEU A 29 -11.05 -8.79 6.41
C LEU A 29 -11.81 -7.46 6.56
N TYR A 30 -11.78 -6.84 7.74
CA TYR A 30 -12.35 -5.50 7.94
C TYR A 30 -11.65 -4.45 7.08
N THR A 31 -10.32 -4.55 6.91
CA THR A 31 -9.56 -3.67 6.03
C THR A 31 -10.03 -3.80 4.58
N GLU A 32 -10.20 -5.02 4.09
CA GLU A 32 -10.70 -5.31 2.73
C GLU A 32 -12.13 -4.80 2.51
N MET A 33 -12.97 -4.83 3.54
CA MET A 33 -14.34 -4.31 3.52
C MET A 33 -14.42 -2.78 3.71
N GLY A 34 -13.30 -2.09 3.96
CA GLY A 34 -13.27 -0.66 4.25
C GLY A 34 -13.77 -0.28 5.65
N GLU A 35 -13.93 -1.25 6.56
CA GLU A 35 -14.39 -1.06 7.94
C GLU A 35 -13.20 -0.69 8.86
N ILE A 36 -12.62 0.48 8.60
CA ILE A 36 -11.31 0.90 9.15
C ILE A 36 -11.27 0.91 10.67
N GLU A 37 -12.33 1.42 11.33
CA GLU A 37 -12.39 1.45 12.80
C GLU A 37 -12.37 0.04 13.40
N LYS A 38 -13.11 -0.89 12.80
CA LYS A 38 -13.15 -2.28 13.26
C LYS A 38 -11.81 -2.97 13.05
N ALA A 39 -11.18 -2.74 11.88
CA ALA A 39 -9.84 -3.24 11.59
C ALA A 39 -8.81 -2.72 12.62
N THR A 40 -8.83 -1.42 12.88
CA THR A 40 -7.92 -0.78 13.86
C THR A 40 -8.14 -1.34 15.27
N ASN A 41 -9.39 -1.59 15.68
CA ASN A 41 -9.69 -2.17 16.99
C ASN A 41 -9.14 -3.58 17.16
N ASP A 42 -9.24 -4.42 16.12
CA ASP A 42 -8.69 -5.77 16.14
C ASP A 42 -7.15 -5.76 16.14
N TYR A 43 -6.51 -4.90 15.34
CA TYR A 43 -5.06 -4.71 15.43
C TYR A 43 -4.62 -4.18 16.79
N ASN A 44 -5.38 -3.27 17.42
CA ASN A 44 -5.09 -2.81 18.77
C ASN A 44 -5.16 -3.95 19.78
N ALA A 45 -6.21 -4.79 19.70
CA ALA A 45 -6.35 -5.95 20.58
C ALA A 45 -5.17 -6.93 20.40
N LEU A 46 -4.80 -7.20 19.12
CA LEU A 46 -3.63 -8.03 18.82
C LEU A 46 -2.33 -7.44 19.39
N LEU A 47 -2.12 -6.14 19.26
CA LEU A 47 -0.90 -5.47 19.74
C LEU A 47 -0.86 -5.27 21.25
N ILE A 48 -1.99 -5.43 21.97
CA ILE A 48 -1.99 -5.58 23.43
C ILE A 48 -1.44 -6.95 23.81
N LEU A 49 -1.77 -8.00 23.06
CA LEU A 49 -1.28 -9.37 23.31
C LEU A 49 0.18 -9.52 22.90
N ASN A 50 0.52 -8.98 21.74
CA ASN A 50 1.84 -9.07 21.12
C ASN A 50 2.29 -7.70 20.60
N PRO A 51 2.93 -6.86 21.43
CA PRO A 51 3.31 -5.49 21.06
C PRO A 51 4.30 -5.37 19.88
N HIS A 52 4.97 -6.46 19.54
CA HIS A 52 5.97 -6.51 18.47
C HIS A 52 5.50 -7.32 17.26
N HIS A 53 4.20 -7.57 17.13
CA HIS A 53 3.65 -8.27 15.98
C HIS A 53 3.79 -7.44 14.70
N GLN A 54 4.83 -7.72 13.91
CA GLN A 54 5.26 -6.86 12.78
C GLN A 54 4.15 -6.63 11.74
N GLU A 55 3.38 -7.68 11.41
CA GLU A 55 2.28 -7.55 10.45
C GLU A 55 1.18 -6.62 10.95
N ALA A 56 0.77 -6.79 12.20
CA ALA A 56 -0.27 -5.93 12.80
C ALA A 56 0.18 -4.47 12.90
N LEU A 57 1.44 -4.22 13.29
CA LEU A 57 2.02 -2.87 13.29
C LEU A 57 2.00 -2.27 11.89
N TYR A 58 2.47 -3.02 10.88
CA TYR A 58 2.51 -2.53 9.50
C TYR A 58 1.11 -2.24 8.96
N CYS A 59 0.16 -3.16 9.12
CA CYS A 59 -1.20 -2.99 8.64
C CYS A 59 -1.90 -1.81 9.35
N ARG A 60 -1.75 -1.67 10.67
CA ARG A 60 -2.31 -0.54 11.43
C ARG A 60 -1.69 0.79 10.99
N ALA A 61 -0.37 0.83 10.78
CA ALA A 61 0.30 2.00 10.26
C ALA A 61 -0.24 2.41 8.89
N MET A 62 -0.48 1.46 7.99
CA MET A 62 -1.08 1.74 6.67
C MET A 62 -2.49 2.32 6.80
N LEU A 63 -3.32 1.85 7.74
CA LEU A 63 -4.62 2.44 8.05
C LEU A 63 -4.46 3.88 8.59
N HIS A 64 -3.49 4.13 9.46
CA HIS A 64 -3.18 5.47 9.93
C HIS A 64 -2.75 6.40 8.81
N LEU A 65 -1.96 5.93 7.83
CA LEU A 65 -1.59 6.73 6.65
C LEU A 65 -2.81 7.13 5.80
N GLN A 66 -3.76 6.20 5.59
CA GLN A 66 -4.99 6.50 4.86
C GLN A 66 -5.80 7.63 5.51
N HIS A 67 -5.79 7.72 6.85
CA HIS A 67 -6.44 8.77 7.62
C HIS A 67 -5.55 9.99 7.91
N LYS A 68 -4.37 10.07 7.30
CA LYS A 68 -3.38 11.14 7.50
C LYS A 68 -2.88 11.27 8.95
N ASN A 69 -3.02 10.22 9.74
CA ASN A 69 -2.51 10.13 11.11
C ASN A 69 -1.00 9.77 11.09
N TYR A 70 -0.20 10.65 10.49
CA TYR A 70 1.21 10.37 10.19
C TYR A 70 2.06 10.05 11.44
N LEU A 71 1.75 10.68 12.57
CA LEU A 71 2.47 10.41 13.83
C LEU A 71 2.23 8.99 14.33
N LEU A 72 0.99 8.50 14.28
CA LEU A 72 0.67 7.13 14.70
C LEU A 72 1.26 6.10 13.75
N ALA A 73 1.25 6.37 12.46
CA ALA A 73 1.90 5.51 11.47
C ALA A 73 3.42 5.41 11.72
N GLU A 74 4.07 6.55 12.00
CA GLU A 74 5.50 6.60 12.32
C GLU A 74 5.83 5.75 13.56
N GLN A 75 5.08 5.90 14.65
CA GLN A 75 5.26 5.12 15.87
C GLN A 75 5.18 3.61 15.63
N ASP A 76 4.28 3.16 14.76
CA ASP A 76 4.17 1.75 14.43
C ASP A 76 5.34 1.26 13.55
N PHE A 77 5.78 2.06 12.56
CA PHE A 77 6.97 1.73 11.77
C PHE A 77 8.24 1.72 12.61
N ASP A 78 8.39 2.68 13.55
CA ASP A 78 9.51 2.72 14.47
C ASP A 78 9.58 1.45 15.33
N LYS A 79 8.45 0.98 15.87
CA LYS A 79 8.39 -0.29 16.63
C LYS A 79 8.81 -1.50 15.80
N ILE A 80 8.50 -1.52 14.49
CA ILE A 80 9.00 -2.59 13.60
C ILE A 80 10.53 -2.52 13.50
N LEU A 81 11.10 -1.30 13.39
CA LEU A 81 12.55 -1.10 13.27
C LEU A 81 13.27 -1.31 14.60
N GLU A 82 12.63 -1.07 15.76
CA GLU A 82 13.19 -1.40 17.07
C GLU A 82 13.47 -2.91 17.22
N VAL A 83 12.58 -3.76 16.67
CA VAL A 83 12.76 -5.22 16.68
C VAL A 83 13.76 -5.68 15.62
N ASN A 84 13.70 -5.08 14.45
CA ASN A 84 14.58 -5.40 13.33
C ASN A 84 14.90 -4.13 12.54
N GLU A 85 16.03 -3.54 12.84
CA GLU A 85 16.53 -2.33 12.18
C GLU A 85 16.61 -2.45 10.64
N LYS A 86 16.78 -3.66 10.13
CA LYS A 86 16.82 -3.95 8.68
C LYS A 86 15.47 -4.35 8.11
N SER A 87 14.38 -4.26 8.87
CA SER A 87 13.05 -4.61 8.39
C SER A 87 12.68 -3.84 7.13
N VAL A 88 12.43 -4.56 6.05
CA VAL A 88 11.97 -3.98 4.78
C VAL A 88 10.63 -3.29 4.95
N LYS A 89 9.70 -3.91 5.70
CA LYS A 89 8.38 -3.35 5.98
C LYS A 89 8.48 -2.02 6.75
N GLY A 90 9.30 -1.96 7.79
CA GLY A 90 9.51 -0.72 8.55
C GLY A 90 10.09 0.39 7.67
N ARG A 91 11.16 0.09 6.92
CA ARG A 91 11.79 1.07 6.02
C ARG A 91 10.88 1.48 4.86
N LEU A 92 10.16 0.54 4.24
CA LEU A 92 9.19 0.85 3.20
C LEU A 92 8.05 1.73 3.75
N GLY A 93 7.58 1.45 4.96
CA GLY A 93 6.60 2.27 5.66
C GLY A 93 7.09 3.71 5.83
N HIS A 94 8.33 3.91 6.28
CA HIS A 94 8.93 5.24 6.35
C HIS A 94 9.07 5.91 4.98
N ALA A 95 9.47 5.17 3.93
CA ALA A 95 9.54 5.74 2.59
C ALA A 95 8.17 6.27 2.11
N ILE A 96 7.09 5.51 2.38
CA ILE A 96 5.72 5.93 2.05
C ILE A 96 5.30 7.13 2.91
N LEU A 97 5.59 7.12 4.20
CA LEU A 97 5.29 8.20 5.13
C LEU A 97 5.97 9.52 4.69
N GLU A 98 7.27 9.47 4.40
CA GLU A 98 8.02 10.65 3.96
C GLU A 98 7.53 11.17 2.60
N LYS A 99 7.14 10.28 1.68
CA LYS A 99 6.46 10.67 0.44
C LYS A 99 5.18 11.45 0.72
N LEU A 100 4.33 10.97 1.64
CA LEU A 100 3.05 11.60 1.99
C LEU A 100 3.22 12.92 2.76
N ARG A 101 4.32 13.09 3.50
CA ARG A 101 4.71 14.34 4.15
C ARG A 101 5.29 15.37 3.18
N GLY A 102 5.61 14.96 1.95
CA GLY A 102 6.27 15.81 0.95
C GLY A 102 7.79 15.82 1.06
N ASN A 103 8.40 15.02 1.93
CA ASN A 103 9.84 14.86 2.10
C ASN A 103 10.40 13.92 1.03
N TYR A 104 10.26 14.32 -0.23
CA TYR A 104 10.52 13.46 -1.39
C TYR A 104 11.97 12.98 -1.50
N ASP A 105 12.93 13.81 -1.12
CA ASP A 105 14.36 13.44 -1.18
C ASP A 105 14.69 12.31 -0.20
N GLU A 106 14.14 12.36 1.02
CA GLU A 106 14.30 11.31 2.00
C GLU A 106 13.59 10.02 1.55
N SER A 107 12.37 10.12 1.04
CA SER A 107 11.64 8.98 0.47
C SER A 107 12.45 8.34 -0.68
N GLU A 108 12.99 9.13 -1.62
CA GLU A 108 13.82 8.64 -2.73
C GLU A 108 15.07 7.91 -2.20
N ARG A 109 15.73 8.47 -1.16
CA ARG A 109 16.90 7.86 -0.52
C ARG A 109 16.59 6.48 0.05
N ILE A 110 15.46 6.35 0.76
CA ILE A 110 15.05 5.06 1.36
C ILE A 110 14.68 4.05 0.28
N PHE A 111 13.92 4.44 -0.75
CA PHE A 111 13.60 3.54 -1.88
C PHE A 111 14.86 3.07 -2.61
N ASN A 112 15.80 3.97 -2.87
CA ASN A 112 17.08 3.63 -3.53
C ASN A 112 17.88 2.64 -2.71
N TYR A 113 17.96 2.83 -1.39
CA TYR A 113 18.60 1.89 -0.48
C TYR A 113 17.94 0.50 -0.55
N LEU A 114 16.61 0.44 -0.41
CA LEU A 114 15.88 -0.83 -0.43
C LEU A 114 16.01 -1.56 -1.77
N ILE A 115 15.95 -0.84 -2.88
CA ILE A 115 16.12 -1.41 -4.23
C ILE A 115 17.54 -1.95 -4.44
N ASN A 116 18.55 -1.30 -3.87
CA ASN A 116 19.93 -1.79 -3.94
C ASN A 116 20.10 -3.09 -3.15
N GLU A 117 19.48 -3.19 -1.96
CA GLU A 117 19.52 -4.41 -1.14
C GLU A 117 18.66 -5.54 -1.75
N MET A 118 17.53 -5.20 -2.40
CA MET A 118 16.53 -6.15 -2.87
C MET A 118 16.09 -5.81 -4.31
N PRO A 119 16.96 -6.00 -5.32
CA PRO A 119 16.72 -5.53 -6.69
C PRO A 119 15.62 -6.28 -7.44
N ARG A 120 15.04 -7.34 -6.86
CA ARG A 120 13.93 -8.10 -7.43
C ARG A 120 12.61 -7.93 -6.64
N GLU A 121 12.57 -7.01 -5.70
CA GLU A 121 11.35 -6.69 -4.96
C GLU A 121 10.58 -5.60 -5.70
N TRP A 122 9.63 -6.01 -6.56
CA TRP A 122 8.96 -5.13 -7.51
C TRP A 122 8.10 -4.05 -6.86
N ILE A 123 7.56 -4.30 -5.68
CA ILE A 123 6.78 -3.32 -4.92
C ILE A 123 7.58 -2.03 -4.61
N LEU A 124 8.92 -2.15 -4.49
CA LEU A 124 9.79 -1.02 -4.25
C LEU A 124 9.88 -0.09 -5.48
N TYR A 125 9.90 -0.69 -6.68
CA TYR A 125 9.89 0.07 -7.93
C TYR A 125 8.52 0.72 -8.17
N GLU A 126 7.43 0.04 -7.86
CA GLU A 126 6.07 0.62 -7.91
C GLU A 126 5.97 1.82 -6.96
N GLY A 127 6.45 1.70 -5.72
CA GLY A 127 6.46 2.78 -4.73
C GLY A 127 7.33 3.97 -5.16
N ARG A 128 8.52 3.71 -5.74
CA ARG A 128 9.41 4.77 -6.23
C ARG A 128 8.87 5.41 -7.52
N ALA A 129 8.23 4.65 -8.39
CA ALA A 129 7.56 5.21 -9.56
C ALA A 129 6.45 6.19 -9.18
N ASP A 130 5.64 5.85 -8.18
CA ASP A 130 4.61 6.73 -7.64
C ASP A 130 5.23 8.00 -7.02
N LEU A 131 6.32 7.86 -6.25
CA LEU A 131 7.10 9.00 -5.75
C LEU A 131 7.58 9.89 -6.91
N TYR A 132 8.20 9.33 -7.95
CA TYR A 132 8.68 10.10 -9.09
C TYR A 132 7.54 10.79 -9.84
N PHE A 133 6.38 10.15 -9.95
CA PHE A 133 5.20 10.77 -10.53
C PHE A 133 4.74 11.99 -9.69
N MET A 134 4.69 11.88 -8.35
CA MET A 134 4.36 12.99 -7.46
C MET A 134 5.37 14.15 -7.56
N MET A 135 6.65 13.84 -7.82
CA MET A 135 7.70 14.83 -8.07
C MET A 135 7.66 15.44 -9.47
N GLY A 136 6.75 15.01 -10.36
CA GLY A 136 6.73 15.41 -11.77
C GLY A 136 7.87 14.81 -12.61
N LYS A 137 8.65 13.88 -12.07
CA LYS A 137 9.77 13.20 -12.75
C LYS A 137 9.26 12.05 -13.63
N ASN A 138 8.35 12.34 -14.57
CA ASN A 138 7.60 11.35 -15.36
C ASN A 138 8.49 10.34 -16.10
N ALA A 139 9.64 10.76 -16.62
CA ALA A 139 10.57 9.85 -17.29
C ALA A 139 11.15 8.79 -16.34
N ARG A 140 11.49 9.17 -15.11
CA ARG A 140 11.98 8.24 -14.08
C ARG A 140 10.86 7.31 -13.60
N ALA A 141 9.65 7.83 -13.39
CA ALA A 141 8.47 7.03 -13.07
C ALA A 141 8.25 5.95 -14.14
N MET A 142 8.28 6.34 -15.43
CA MET A 142 8.09 5.41 -16.53
C MET A 142 9.20 4.35 -16.61
N ALA A 143 10.46 4.70 -16.28
CA ALA A 143 11.56 3.74 -16.25
C ALA A 143 11.33 2.63 -15.21
N ASP A 144 10.93 2.99 -13.99
CA ASP A 144 10.61 2.01 -12.94
C ASP A 144 9.37 1.17 -13.31
N ILE A 145 8.31 1.80 -13.82
CA ILE A 145 7.10 1.12 -14.29
C ILE A 145 7.46 0.08 -15.37
N ASN A 146 8.20 0.48 -16.40
CA ASN A 146 8.56 -0.41 -17.50
C ASN A 146 9.39 -1.61 -17.01
N ARG A 147 10.25 -1.40 -16.02
CA ARG A 147 11.01 -2.49 -15.40
C ARG A 147 10.09 -3.54 -14.79
N VAL A 148 9.08 -3.12 -14.03
CA VAL A 148 8.09 -4.05 -13.45
C VAL A 148 7.29 -4.76 -14.54
N PHE A 149 6.89 -4.04 -15.61
CA PHE A 149 6.15 -4.63 -16.73
C PHE A 149 6.93 -5.72 -17.48
N VAL A 150 8.26 -5.59 -17.56
CA VAL A 150 9.12 -6.55 -18.27
C VAL A 150 9.46 -7.75 -17.40
N GLU A 151 9.70 -7.53 -16.11
CA GLU A 151 10.29 -8.55 -15.23
C GLU A 151 9.29 -9.17 -14.25
N SER A 152 8.04 -8.68 -14.18
CA SER A 152 7.02 -9.12 -13.24
C SER A 152 5.62 -9.10 -13.86
N THR A 153 4.60 -9.51 -13.09
CA THR A 153 3.19 -9.36 -13.45
C THR A 153 2.68 -8.04 -12.87
N PRO A 154 2.31 -7.05 -13.74
CA PRO A 154 1.86 -5.75 -13.26
C PRO A 154 0.53 -5.83 -12.50
N THR A 155 0.41 -5.05 -11.43
CA THR A 155 -0.84 -4.89 -10.68
C THR A 155 -1.83 -3.95 -11.38
N ALA A 156 -3.11 -4.01 -11.02
CA ALA A 156 -4.10 -3.04 -11.50
C ALA A 156 -3.70 -1.59 -11.11
N ALA A 157 -3.17 -1.39 -9.91
CA ALA A 157 -2.67 -0.10 -9.44
C ALA A 157 -1.51 0.43 -10.30
N LEU A 158 -0.61 -0.46 -10.76
CA LEU A 158 0.50 -0.07 -11.63
C LEU A 158 0.02 0.34 -13.02
N TYR A 159 -1.03 -0.30 -13.57
CA TYR A 159 -1.68 0.18 -14.80
C TYR A 159 -2.28 1.57 -14.62
N VAL A 160 -2.95 1.83 -13.47
CA VAL A 160 -3.46 3.17 -13.14
C VAL A 160 -2.33 4.20 -13.09
N LEU A 161 -1.23 3.87 -12.40
CA LEU A 161 -0.07 4.78 -12.30
C LEU A 161 0.53 5.05 -13.69
N ARG A 162 0.72 4.02 -14.52
CA ARG A 162 1.23 4.20 -15.89
C ARG A 162 0.29 5.09 -16.74
N GLY A 163 -1.00 4.88 -16.64
CA GLY A 163 -2.00 5.72 -17.30
C GLY A 163 -1.93 7.18 -16.84
N LYS A 164 -1.77 7.43 -15.55
CA LYS A 164 -1.57 8.79 -14.99
C LYS A 164 -0.29 9.45 -15.53
N VAL A 165 0.82 8.71 -15.58
CA VAL A 165 2.08 9.22 -16.16
C VAL A 165 1.91 9.57 -17.62
N LYS A 166 1.24 8.70 -18.41
CA LYS A 166 0.93 8.96 -19.83
C LYS A 166 0.03 10.18 -20.03
N LEU A 167 -1.00 10.36 -19.17
CA LEU A 167 -1.82 11.58 -19.20
C LEU A 167 -0.98 12.84 -18.98
N ALA A 168 -0.04 12.81 -18.02
CA ALA A 168 0.86 13.94 -17.77
C ALA A 168 1.81 14.20 -18.96
N GLN A 169 1.98 13.23 -19.86
CA GLN A 169 2.73 13.33 -21.11
C GLN A 169 1.84 13.61 -22.34
N TYR A 170 0.55 13.88 -22.13
CA TYR A 170 -0.46 14.11 -23.16
C TYR A 170 -0.77 12.90 -24.06
N GLU A 171 -0.41 11.69 -23.64
CA GLU A 171 -0.67 10.44 -24.35
C GLU A 171 -2.05 9.85 -23.98
N LYS A 172 -3.11 10.63 -24.23
CA LYS A 172 -4.48 10.34 -23.77
C LYS A 172 -4.99 8.96 -24.21
N ALA A 173 -4.86 8.60 -25.49
CA ALA A 173 -5.34 7.33 -26.00
C ALA A 173 -4.64 6.13 -25.34
N SER A 174 -3.33 6.23 -25.14
CA SER A 174 -2.53 5.20 -24.50
C SER A 174 -2.83 5.09 -22.99
N ALA A 175 -3.12 6.22 -22.32
CA ALA A 175 -3.57 6.25 -20.93
C ALA A 175 -4.94 5.56 -20.76
N ALA A 176 -5.89 5.81 -21.66
CA ALA A 176 -7.21 5.19 -21.63
C ALA A 176 -7.14 3.65 -21.73
N LEU A 177 -6.20 3.11 -22.51
CA LEU A 177 -5.98 1.66 -22.59
C LEU A 177 -5.49 1.07 -21.26
N ASP A 178 -4.61 1.78 -20.56
CA ASP A 178 -4.14 1.36 -19.26
C ASP A 178 -5.24 1.40 -18.20
N PHE A 179 -6.07 2.45 -18.18
CA PHE A 179 -7.21 2.53 -17.27
C PHE A 179 -8.24 1.44 -17.54
N LYS A 180 -8.52 1.14 -18.81
CA LYS A 180 -9.41 0.03 -19.16
C LYS A 180 -8.86 -1.30 -18.67
N LYS A 181 -7.55 -1.53 -18.83
CA LYS A 181 -6.90 -2.74 -18.33
C LYS A 181 -6.99 -2.85 -16.80
N ALA A 182 -6.81 -1.74 -16.07
CA ALA A 182 -6.98 -1.72 -14.62
C ALA A 182 -8.43 -2.04 -14.20
N GLU A 183 -9.43 -1.51 -14.92
CA GLU A 183 -10.86 -1.85 -14.70
C GLU A 183 -11.11 -3.34 -14.88
N ASP A 184 -10.60 -3.93 -15.98
CA ASP A 184 -10.74 -5.36 -16.28
C ASP A 184 -10.08 -6.25 -15.22
N MET A 185 -9.09 -5.72 -14.48
CA MET A 185 -8.43 -6.37 -13.33
C MET A 185 -9.13 -6.10 -11.99
N GLY A 186 -10.28 -5.41 -11.99
CA GLY A 186 -11.08 -5.17 -10.78
C GLY A 186 -10.70 -3.92 -10.00
N TYR A 187 -9.96 -2.97 -10.59
CA TYR A 187 -9.73 -1.68 -9.92
C TYR A 187 -11.03 -0.89 -9.75
N ASP A 188 -11.09 -0.02 -8.72
CA ASP A 188 -12.30 0.74 -8.39
C ASP A 188 -12.85 1.51 -9.60
N LYS A 189 -14.07 1.16 -9.98
CA LYS A 189 -14.73 1.70 -11.16
C LYS A 189 -14.94 3.21 -11.10
N THR A 190 -15.27 3.74 -9.92
CA THR A 190 -15.51 5.18 -9.75
C THR A 190 -14.26 5.98 -10.07
N THR A 191 -13.13 5.54 -9.54
CA THR A 191 -11.81 6.13 -9.83
C THR A 191 -11.46 6.02 -11.32
N ILE A 192 -11.70 4.86 -11.94
CA ILE A 192 -11.44 4.68 -13.37
C ILE A 192 -12.33 5.60 -14.22
N ASP A 193 -13.60 5.74 -13.91
CA ASP A 193 -14.51 6.62 -14.66
C ASP A 193 -14.05 8.09 -14.62
N GLU A 194 -13.52 8.55 -13.48
CA GLU A 194 -12.92 9.89 -13.35
C GLU A 194 -11.65 10.04 -14.22
N LEU A 195 -10.75 9.09 -14.15
CA LEU A 195 -9.51 9.08 -14.94
C LEU A 195 -9.80 9.02 -16.46
N MET A 196 -10.80 8.24 -16.86
CA MET A 196 -11.24 8.15 -18.25
C MET A 196 -11.83 9.47 -18.79
N LYS A 197 -12.48 10.28 -17.95
CA LYS A 197 -12.92 11.64 -18.34
C LYS A 197 -11.74 12.54 -18.66
N MET A 198 -10.63 12.41 -17.92
CA MET A 198 -9.40 13.18 -18.18
C MET A 198 -8.67 12.72 -19.47
N ALA A 199 -8.86 11.47 -19.87
CA ALA A 199 -8.26 10.88 -21.06
C ALA A 199 -9.04 11.14 -22.36
N ARG A 200 -10.19 11.80 -22.29
CA ARG A 200 -10.97 12.28 -23.43
C ARG A 200 -10.47 13.66 -23.87
#